data_5a50256697d3acf5c24e42abf5f10b50
#
_entry.id   5a50256697d3acf5c24e42abf5f10b50
#
_cell.length_a   1.000
_cell.length_b   1.000
_cell.length_c   1.000
_cell.angle_alpha   90.00
_cell.angle_beta   90.00
_cell.angle_gamma   90.00
#
_symmetry.space_group_name_H-M   'P 1'
#
loop_
_entity.id
_entity.type
_entity.pdbx_description
1 polymer ?
#
loop_
_entity_poly.entity_id
_entity_poly.type
_entity_poly.pdbx_seq_one_letter_code
_entity_poly.pdbx_strand_id
1 'polypeptide(L)'
;MTTEHLFAILTEHMFASLDIRRLLTLVAASAVLLALAMSYAAPSSSGAAHPRRHAVQAGETLWSIALRAYPSSDPRDAVYRIEQANDLHDAAIVAGQKLVLP
;
A
#
# COMPACT_ATOMS: atom_id res chain seq x y z
N MET A 1 13.97 -19.43 61.39
CA MET A 1 12.97 -19.17 60.42
C MET A 1 13.33 -17.91 59.69
N THR A 2 13.95 -18.17 58.70
CA THR A 2 14.75 -17.23 57.96
C THR A 2 13.90 -16.57 56.87
N THR A 3 14.02 -15.27 56.76
CA THR A 3 13.43 -14.44 55.69
C THR A 3 13.81 -14.96 54.30
N GLU A 4 14.83 -15.78 54.19
CA GLU A 4 15.25 -16.40 52.92
C GLU A 4 14.24 -17.39 52.39
N HIS A 5 13.55 -18.16 53.20
CA HIS A 5 12.49 -19.07 52.82
C HIS A 5 11.24 -18.35 52.31
N LEU A 6 10.90 -17.21 52.91
CA LEU A 6 9.79 -16.36 52.45
C LEU A 6 10.08 -15.71 51.08
N PHE A 7 11.31 -15.29 50.86
CA PHE A 7 11.73 -14.74 49.58
C PHE A 7 11.69 -15.79 48.46
N ALA A 8 12.15 -17.00 48.74
CA ALA A 8 12.12 -18.11 47.79
C ALA A 8 10.66 -18.47 47.40
N ILE A 9 9.77 -18.55 48.41
CA ILE A 9 8.34 -18.84 48.17
C ILE A 9 7.65 -17.70 47.41
N LEU A 10 7.97 -16.46 47.73
CA LEU A 10 7.42 -15.28 47.03
C LEU A 10 7.91 -15.18 45.60
N THR A 11 9.17 -15.48 45.33
CA THR A 11 9.71 -15.51 43.96
C THR A 11 9.15 -16.66 43.15
N GLU A 12 9.01 -17.84 43.74
CA GLU A 12 8.38 -18.96 43.06
C GLU A 12 6.91 -18.69 42.71
N HIS A 13 6.15 -18.08 43.63
CA HIS A 13 4.77 -17.73 43.39
C HIS A 13 4.60 -16.57 42.40
N MET A 14 5.50 -15.62 42.41
CA MET A 14 5.45 -14.52 41.40
C MET A 14 5.80 -14.99 39.98
N PHE A 15 6.75 -15.92 39.87
CA PHE A 15 7.08 -16.49 38.55
C PHE A 15 6.08 -17.57 38.11
N ALA A 16 5.47 -18.30 39.04
CA ALA A 16 4.44 -19.30 38.70
C ALA A 16 3.10 -18.68 38.29
N SER A 17 2.80 -17.45 38.73
CA SER A 17 1.58 -16.72 38.32
C SER A 17 1.69 -16.05 36.96
N LEU A 18 2.89 -15.90 36.43
CA LEU A 18 3.13 -15.60 35.03
C LEU A 18 2.97 -16.89 34.24
N ASP A 19 1.73 -17.33 34.13
CA ASP A 19 1.39 -18.47 33.30
C ASP A 19 1.96 -18.26 31.90
N ILE A 20 2.85 -19.12 31.48
CA ILE A 20 3.37 -19.21 30.13
C ILE A 20 2.22 -19.10 29.08
N ARG A 21 1.04 -19.64 29.45
CA ARG A 21 -0.16 -19.55 28.64
C ARG A 21 -0.62 -18.11 28.43
N ARG A 22 -0.59 -17.25 29.45
CA ARG A 22 -0.93 -15.82 29.35
C ARG A 22 0.10 -15.05 28.54
N LEU A 23 1.38 -15.38 28.72
CA LEU A 23 2.45 -14.80 27.92
C LEU A 23 2.30 -15.17 26.44
N LEU A 24 2.01 -16.43 26.15
CA LEU A 24 1.76 -16.91 24.79
C LEU A 24 0.51 -16.26 24.17
N THR A 25 -0.57 -16.07 24.92
CA THR A 25 -1.77 -15.39 24.42
C THR A 25 -1.52 -13.92 24.14
N LEU A 26 -0.76 -13.23 24.97
CA LEU A 26 -0.38 -11.83 24.74
C LEU A 26 0.52 -11.68 23.52
N VAL A 27 1.49 -12.56 23.33
CA VAL A 27 2.36 -12.57 22.15
C VAL A 27 1.56 -12.88 20.89
N ALA A 28 0.65 -13.85 20.93
CA ALA A 28 -0.21 -14.17 19.82
C ALA A 28 -1.15 -13.02 19.45
N ALA A 29 -1.76 -12.35 20.45
CA ALA A 29 -2.62 -11.20 20.25
C ALA A 29 -1.84 -10.02 19.63
N SER A 30 -0.63 -9.75 20.09
CA SER A 30 0.22 -8.70 19.53
C SER A 30 0.64 -8.99 18.09
N ALA A 31 0.94 -10.24 17.76
CA ALA A 31 1.27 -10.67 16.41
C ALA A 31 0.08 -10.50 15.45
N VAL A 32 -1.14 -10.83 15.89
CA VAL A 32 -2.36 -10.63 15.10
C VAL A 32 -2.64 -9.15 14.88
N LEU A 33 -2.51 -8.31 15.91
CA LEU A 33 -2.68 -6.86 15.78
C LEU A 33 -1.64 -6.24 14.84
N LEU A 34 -0.39 -6.69 14.90
CA LEU A 34 0.66 -6.25 14.01
C LEU A 34 0.38 -6.67 12.56
N ALA A 35 -0.09 -7.89 12.34
CA ALA A 35 -0.46 -8.38 11.02
C ALA A 35 -1.65 -7.60 10.43
N LEU A 36 -2.65 -7.27 11.25
CA LEU A 36 -3.77 -6.42 10.84
C LEU A 36 -3.31 -5.00 10.52
N ALA A 37 -2.44 -4.40 11.33
CA ALA A 37 -1.88 -3.08 11.08
C ALA A 37 -1.07 -3.05 9.77
N MET A 38 -0.30 -4.09 9.48
CA MET A 38 0.42 -4.23 8.22
C MET A 38 -0.53 -4.37 7.03
N SER A 39 -1.67 -5.01 7.19
CA SER A 39 -2.69 -5.14 6.14
C SER A 39 -3.37 -3.81 5.83
N TYR A 40 -3.59 -2.97 6.84
CA TYR A 40 -4.16 -1.63 6.65
C TYR A 40 -3.13 -0.60 6.16
N ALA A 41 -1.88 -0.76 6.56
CA ALA A 41 -0.77 0.11 6.16
C ALA A 41 -0.09 -0.36 4.87
N ALA A 42 -0.48 -1.51 4.32
CA ALA A 42 -0.04 -1.86 2.99
C ALA A 42 -0.50 -0.72 2.07
N PRO A 43 0.41 0.10 1.52
CA PRO A 43 0.02 0.96 0.45
C PRO A 43 -0.64 0.01 -0.54
N SER A 44 -1.83 0.35 -0.99
CA SER A 44 -2.35 -0.26 -2.19
C SER A 44 -1.16 -0.18 -3.15
N SER A 45 -0.43 -1.25 -3.29
CA SER A 45 0.42 -1.40 -4.43
C SER A 45 -0.59 -1.42 -5.57
N SER A 46 -0.92 -0.24 -6.02
CA SER A 46 -1.13 -0.02 -7.42
C SER A 46 0.06 -0.73 -8.01
N GLY A 47 -0.15 -2.01 -8.34
CA GLY A 47 0.90 -2.82 -8.89
C GLY A 47 1.54 -1.93 -9.91
N ALA A 48 2.85 -1.76 -9.89
CA ALA A 48 3.55 -0.91 -10.81
C ALA A 48 2.96 -1.25 -12.18
N ALA A 49 1.95 -0.50 -12.54
CA ALA A 49 1.24 -0.74 -13.78
C ALA A 49 2.32 -0.50 -14.80
N HIS A 50 2.77 -1.56 -15.43
CA HIS A 50 3.72 -1.44 -16.53
C HIS A 50 3.17 -0.35 -17.43
N PRO A 51 3.94 0.69 -17.72
CA PRO A 51 3.42 1.81 -18.49
C PRO A 51 2.83 1.26 -19.78
N ARG A 52 1.53 1.38 -19.89
CA ARG A 52 0.82 0.92 -21.09
C ARG A 52 1.16 1.86 -22.22
N ARG A 53 1.47 1.31 -23.36
CA ARG A 53 1.69 2.10 -24.57
C ARG A 53 0.41 2.12 -25.40
N HIS A 54 0.01 3.31 -25.83
CA HIS A 54 -1.13 3.52 -26.68
C HIS A 54 -0.72 4.21 -27.99
N ALA A 55 -1.11 3.65 -29.11
CA ALA A 55 -0.91 4.30 -30.41
C ALA A 55 -2.13 5.19 -30.68
N VAL A 56 -1.88 6.48 -30.88
CA VAL A 56 -2.93 7.45 -31.16
C VAL A 56 -3.59 7.13 -32.50
N GLN A 57 -4.91 7.04 -32.49
CA GLN A 57 -5.69 6.85 -33.70
C GLN A 57 -6.17 8.20 -34.26
N ALA A 58 -6.51 8.21 -35.54
CA ALA A 58 -7.05 9.41 -36.17
C ALA A 58 -8.31 9.90 -35.45
N GLY A 59 -8.34 11.18 -35.07
CA GLY A 59 -9.46 11.80 -34.37
C GLY A 59 -9.43 11.64 -32.85
N GLU A 60 -8.47 10.90 -32.26
CA GLU A 60 -8.31 10.84 -30.81
C GLU A 60 -7.70 12.12 -30.25
N THR A 61 -8.13 12.47 -29.06
CA THR A 61 -7.58 13.58 -28.28
C THR A 61 -7.01 13.04 -26.96
N LEU A 62 -6.10 13.77 -26.33
CA LEU A 62 -5.61 13.38 -24.99
C LEU A 62 -6.76 13.26 -23.99
N TRP A 63 -7.75 14.10 -24.09
CA TRP A 63 -8.94 14.05 -23.27
C TRP A 63 -9.72 12.74 -23.43
N SER A 64 -9.96 12.33 -24.68
CA SER A 64 -10.68 11.09 -24.97
C SER A 64 -9.89 9.85 -24.53
N ILE A 65 -8.57 9.88 -24.67
CA ILE A 65 -7.68 8.82 -24.19
C ILE A 65 -7.71 8.76 -22.67
N ALA A 66 -7.62 9.91 -21.99
CA ALA A 66 -7.65 9.99 -20.53
C ALA A 66 -8.97 9.46 -19.96
N LEU A 67 -10.11 9.82 -20.54
CA LEU A 67 -11.42 9.31 -20.12
C LEU A 67 -11.53 7.79 -20.24
N ARG A 68 -10.98 7.24 -21.30
CA ARG A 68 -11.03 5.79 -21.56
C ARG A 68 -10.04 5.01 -20.71
N ALA A 69 -8.84 5.52 -20.53
CA ALA A 69 -7.78 4.85 -19.81
C ALA A 69 -7.94 4.96 -18.28
N TYR A 70 -8.52 6.06 -17.81
CA TYR A 70 -8.65 6.38 -16.38
C TYR A 70 -10.08 6.84 -16.04
N PRO A 71 -11.07 5.94 -16.17
CA PRO A 71 -12.48 6.31 -15.99
C PRO A 71 -12.83 6.77 -14.57
N SER A 72 -12.01 6.38 -13.58
CA SER A 72 -12.22 6.72 -12.16
C SER A 72 -11.41 7.93 -11.69
N SER A 73 -10.61 8.53 -12.56
CA SER A 73 -9.77 9.69 -12.24
C SER A 73 -10.37 10.97 -12.80
N ASP A 74 -10.00 12.12 -12.23
CA ASP A 74 -10.29 13.40 -12.86
C ASP A 74 -9.59 13.46 -14.24
N PRO A 75 -10.33 13.76 -15.32
CA PRO A 75 -9.75 13.78 -16.66
C PRO A 75 -8.61 14.79 -16.81
N ARG A 76 -8.65 15.90 -16.11
CA ARG A 76 -7.60 16.94 -16.14
C ARG A 76 -6.30 16.41 -15.56
N ASP A 77 -6.37 15.72 -14.42
CA ASP A 77 -5.21 15.09 -13.79
C ASP A 77 -4.66 13.97 -14.66
N ALA A 78 -5.53 13.21 -15.31
CA ALA A 78 -5.12 12.13 -16.19
C ALA A 78 -4.40 12.69 -17.44
N VAL A 79 -4.92 13.74 -18.06
CA VAL A 79 -4.28 14.43 -19.17
C VAL A 79 -2.92 14.97 -18.77
N TYR A 80 -2.84 15.66 -17.63
CA TYR A 80 -1.59 16.19 -17.11
C TYR A 80 -0.53 15.11 -16.90
N ARG A 81 -0.90 14.00 -16.32
CA ARG A 81 0.02 12.85 -16.12
C ARG A 81 0.50 12.26 -17.45
N ILE A 82 -0.37 12.16 -18.44
CA ILE A 82 0.00 11.68 -19.77
C ILE A 82 0.96 12.67 -20.44
N GLU A 83 0.70 13.96 -20.35
CA GLU A 83 1.58 15.01 -20.89
C GLU A 83 2.97 14.93 -20.27
N GLN A 84 3.04 14.83 -18.93
CA GLN A 84 4.31 14.72 -18.22
C GLN A 84 5.09 13.45 -18.58
N ALA A 85 4.39 12.32 -18.72
CA ALA A 85 5.03 11.04 -19.06
C ALA A 85 5.57 10.99 -20.50
N ASN A 86 5.11 11.88 -21.36
CA ASN A 86 5.46 11.91 -22.79
C ASN A 86 6.19 13.21 -23.21
N ASP A 87 6.59 14.05 -22.25
CA ASP A 87 7.22 15.36 -22.50
C ASP A 87 6.44 16.24 -23.46
N LEU A 88 5.12 16.23 -23.35
CA LEU A 88 4.23 17.05 -24.15
C LEU A 88 4.06 18.42 -23.48
N HIS A 89 4.27 19.48 -24.23
CA HIS A 89 4.08 20.86 -23.75
C HIS A 89 2.68 21.39 -23.98
N ASP A 90 1.97 20.77 -24.89
CA ASP A 90 0.59 21.06 -25.21
C ASP A 90 -0.16 19.75 -25.46
N ALA A 91 -1.48 19.80 -25.45
CA ALA A 91 -2.31 18.63 -25.66
C ALA A 91 -2.31 18.14 -27.13
N ALA A 92 -1.41 18.64 -27.97
CA ALA A 92 -1.34 18.29 -29.38
C ALA A 92 -0.71 16.90 -29.55
N ILE A 93 -1.48 16.01 -30.14
CA ILE A 93 -1.05 14.65 -30.52
C ILE A 93 -1.42 14.39 -32.00
N VAL A 94 -0.66 13.52 -32.63
CA VAL A 94 -0.91 13.15 -34.03
C VAL A 94 -1.19 11.64 -34.12
N ALA A 95 -1.97 11.26 -35.11
CA ALA A 95 -2.25 9.86 -35.37
C ALA A 95 -0.96 9.07 -35.64
N GLY A 96 -0.86 7.89 -35.04
CA GLY A 96 0.33 7.04 -35.09
C GLY A 96 1.37 7.31 -33.99
N GLN A 97 1.24 8.40 -33.25
CA GLN A 97 2.10 8.72 -32.12
C GLN A 97 1.94 7.67 -31.01
N LYS A 98 3.04 7.20 -30.45
CA LYS A 98 3.02 6.26 -29.32
C LYS A 98 3.09 7.04 -28.03
N LEU A 99 2.05 6.93 -27.21
CA LEU A 99 1.97 7.53 -25.89
C LEU A 99 2.22 6.49 -24.80
N VAL A 100 2.96 6.91 -23.79
CA VAL A 100 3.07 6.17 -22.53
C VAL A 100 1.93 6.61 -21.63
N LEU A 101 1.11 5.66 -21.20
CA LEU A 101 0.05 5.88 -20.20
C LEU A 101 0.57 5.46 -18.83
N PRO A 102 0.85 6.41 -17.94
CA PRO A 102 1.42 6.12 -16.63
C PRO A 102 0.46 5.37 -15.71
#